data_1c16d2db3af17505089c9f82ed0fe0f4
#
_entry.id   1c16d2db3af17505089c9f82ed0fe0f4
#
_cell.length_a   1.000
_cell.length_b   1.000
_cell.length_c   1.000
_cell.angle_alpha   90.00
_cell.angle_beta   90.00
_cell.angle_gamma   90.00
#
_symmetry.space_group_name_H-M   'P 1'
#
loop_
_entity.id
_entity.type
_entity.pdbx_description
1 polymer ?
#
loop_
_entity_poly.entity_id
_entity_poly.type
_entity_poly.pdbx_seq_one_letter_code
_entity_poly.pdbx_strand_id
1 'polypeptide(L)'
;MLNEFIVAAQTEVDNHSIYVWGGSGQLCCDVTESWIRAKERGRKPEEAVKEWEAVEASPYRDVARCFDCSGYVSWCLKQCGAYNGRTDCDGLFARSTEIYTPEDGCLLFRVNPADPNDETHVGIYYEKKQYHAKGRAYGVVCEPYNERYWQKLAWFKALKKDPKPEPPTPPEPPVYSEKVLVKGKSVWVRDSDSTKGKKLFVAHKGQTFDLIDIAPSGWYHILTAYPDAYITNKPRYTERETI
;
A
#
# COMPACT_ATOMS: atom_id res chain seq x y z
N MET A 1 1.01 -9.55 -6.53
CA MET A 1 2.45 -9.93 -6.38
C MET A 1 3.12 -9.20 -5.22
N LEU A 2 3.10 -7.86 -5.15
CA LEU A 2 3.67 -7.13 -4.00
C LEU A 2 2.96 -7.48 -2.70
N ASN A 3 1.64 -7.48 -2.67
CA ASN A 3 0.87 -7.84 -1.48
C ASN A 3 1.21 -9.24 -0.96
N GLU A 4 1.31 -10.24 -1.84
CA GLU A 4 1.69 -11.61 -1.48
C GLU A 4 3.12 -11.69 -0.93
N PHE A 5 4.03 -10.87 -1.47
CA PHE A 5 5.41 -10.74 -0.98
C PHE A 5 5.44 -10.25 0.47
N ILE A 6 4.66 -9.22 0.77
CA ILE A 6 4.58 -8.65 2.13
C ILE A 6 3.82 -9.59 3.08
N VAL A 7 2.75 -10.24 2.63
CA VAL A 7 2.04 -11.26 3.41
C VAL A 7 3.00 -12.40 3.78
N ALA A 8 3.81 -12.89 2.84
CA ALA A 8 4.80 -13.90 3.13
C ALA A 8 5.84 -13.42 4.16
N ALA A 9 6.27 -12.15 4.06
CA ALA A 9 7.21 -11.57 5.01
C ALA A 9 6.60 -11.47 6.42
N GLN A 10 5.39 -10.98 6.55
CA GLN A 10 4.69 -10.86 7.84
C GLN A 10 4.38 -12.24 8.45
N THR A 11 3.97 -13.20 7.63
CA THR A 11 3.69 -14.58 8.09
C THR A 11 4.86 -15.17 8.85
N GLU A 12 6.10 -15.00 8.37
CA GLU A 12 7.27 -15.58 9.04
C GLU A 12 7.65 -14.81 10.33
N VAL A 13 7.26 -13.54 10.46
CA VAL A 13 7.33 -12.80 11.74
C VAL A 13 6.33 -13.38 12.73
N ASP A 14 5.08 -13.56 12.30
CA ASP A 14 3.98 -14.07 13.16
C ASP A 14 4.20 -15.53 13.57
N ASN A 15 4.85 -16.31 12.72
CA ASN A 15 5.27 -17.70 12.99
C ASN A 15 6.49 -17.80 13.92
N HIS A 16 7.07 -16.69 14.35
CA HIS A 16 8.30 -16.68 15.17
C HIS A 16 9.46 -17.46 14.54
N SER A 17 9.63 -17.31 13.22
CA SER A 17 10.71 -17.96 12.48
C SER A 17 12.09 -17.51 12.95
N ILE A 18 13.04 -18.44 13.02
CA ILE A 18 14.35 -18.22 13.64
C ILE A 18 15.47 -17.95 12.62
N TYR A 19 16.57 -17.38 13.11
CA TYR A 19 17.76 -17.22 12.30
C TYR A 19 18.67 -18.43 12.40
N VAL A 20 18.93 -19.07 11.25
CA VAL A 20 19.98 -20.09 11.09
C VAL A 20 20.77 -19.79 9.83
N TRP A 21 22.10 -19.72 9.92
CA TRP A 21 22.95 -19.46 8.76
C TRP A 21 22.72 -20.50 7.64
N GLY A 22 22.47 -20.03 6.42
CA GLY A 22 22.16 -20.89 5.27
C GLY A 22 20.76 -21.52 5.35
N GLY A 23 19.92 -21.10 6.30
CA GLY A 23 18.51 -21.42 6.35
C GLY A 23 17.75 -20.73 5.20
N SER A 24 16.77 -21.40 4.62
CA SER A 24 15.98 -20.91 3.47
C SER A 24 14.55 -21.45 3.46
N GLY A 25 13.94 -21.58 4.63
CA GLY A 25 12.53 -21.96 4.79
C GLY A 25 12.29 -23.40 5.25
N GLN A 26 13.30 -24.09 5.77
CA GLN A 26 13.10 -25.39 6.43
C GLN A 26 12.22 -25.19 7.67
N LEU A 27 11.21 -26.02 7.86
CA LEU A 27 10.43 -26.02 9.11
C LEU A 27 11.30 -26.38 10.30
N CYS A 28 11.10 -25.75 11.43
CA CYS A 28 11.83 -26.06 12.65
C CYS A 28 11.62 -27.51 13.08
N CYS A 29 10.40 -28.02 12.96
CA CYS A 29 10.08 -29.43 13.28
C CYS A 29 10.73 -30.46 12.34
N ASP A 30 11.20 -30.06 11.15
CA ASP A 30 11.84 -30.95 10.17
C ASP A 30 13.37 -30.93 10.26
N VAL A 31 13.96 -30.06 11.09
CA VAL A 31 15.40 -29.97 11.27
C VAL A 31 15.83 -30.54 12.63
N THR A 32 17.10 -30.79 12.78
CA THR A 32 17.70 -31.35 14.00
C THR A 32 18.78 -30.41 14.55
N GLU A 33 19.08 -30.53 15.82
CA GLU A 33 20.22 -29.82 16.43
C GLU A 33 21.51 -30.03 15.64
N SER A 34 21.78 -31.27 15.20
CA SER A 34 23.00 -31.57 14.42
C SER A 34 23.01 -30.84 13.07
N TRP A 35 21.85 -30.69 12.43
CA TRP A 35 21.75 -29.90 11.20
C TRP A 35 22.06 -28.43 11.46
N ILE A 36 21.49 -27.83 12.52
CA ILE A 36 21.75 -26.43 12.91
C ILE A 36 23.23 -26.23 13.21
N ARG A 37 23.85 -27.12 14.02
CA ARG A 37 25.28 -27.06 14.34
C ARG A 37 26.17 -27.17 13.10
N ALA A 38 25.78 -27.99 12.14
CA ALA A 38 26.53 -28.15 10.88
C ALA A 38 26.44 -26.85 10.05
N LYS A 39 25.25 -26.21 9.96
CA LYS A 39 25.06 -24.93 9.29
C LYS A 39 25.83 -23.79 9.95
N GLU A 40 25.89 -23.79 11.25
CA GLU A 40 26.50 -22.74 12.08
C GLU A 40 27.98 -22.97 12.36
N ARG A 41 28.62 -23.98 11.73
CA ARG A 41 30.02 -24.30 11.96
C ARG A 41 30.93 -23.10 11.79
N GLY A 42 31.78 -22.83 12.80
CA GLY A 42 32.69 -21.68 12.84
C GLY A 42 31.99 -20.33 13.16
N ARG A 43 30.72 -20.37 13.59
CA ARG A 43 29.94 -19.19 13.98
C ARG A 43 29.48 -19.30 15.44
N LYS A 44 28.16 -19.23 15.68
CA LYS A 44 27.57 -19.26 17.01
C LYS A 44 26.46 -20.32 17.10
N PRO A 45 26.80 -21.61 17.01
CA PRO A 45 25.82 -22.69 16.98
C PRO A 45 24.94 -22.71 18.25
N GLU A 46 25.51 -22.42 19.42
CA GLU A 46 24.77 -22.46 20.68
C GLU A 46 23.62 -21.43 20.72
N GLU A 47 23.83 -20.24 20.16
CA GLU A 47 22.75 -19.24 20.07
C GLU A 47 21.61 -19.72 19.17
N ALA A 48 21.91 -20.32 18.01
CA ALA A 48 20.91 -20.82 17.08
C ALA A 48 20.16 -22.05 17.62
N VAL A 49 20.88 -22.97 18.28
CA VAL A 49 20.27 -24.15 18.93
C VAL A 49 19.32 -23.73 20.04
N LYS A 50 19.72 -22.79 20.88
CA LYS A 50 18.86 -22.26 21.97
C LYS A 50 17.53 -21.71 21.43
N GLU A 51 17.56 -20.95 20.36
CA GLU A 51 16.33 -20.40 19.76
C GLU A 51 15.49 -21.51 19.11
N TRP A 52 16.13 -22.51 18.47
CA TRP A 52 15.42 -23.66 17.93
C TRP A 52 14.76 -24.50 19.05
N GLU A 53 15.43 -24.77 20.15
CA GLU A 53 14.85 -25.48 21.32
C GLU A 53 13.67 -24.72 21.90
N ALA A 54 13.75 -23.39 21.95
CA ALA A 54 12.63 -22.55 22.41
C ALA A 54 11.41 -22.66 21.48
N VAL A 55 11.63 -22.71 20.17
CA VAL A 55 10.55 -22.91 19.18
C VAL A 55 9.99 -24.33 19.27
N GLU A 56 10.84 -25.38 19.40
CA GLU A 56 10.39 -26.78 19.56
C GLU A 56 9.47 -26.96 20.78
N ALA A 57 9.68 -26.17 21.83
CA ALA A 57 8.84 -26.17 23.04
C ALA A 57 7.62 -25.22 22.95
N SER A 58 7.41 -24.54 21.83
CA SER A 58 6.38 -23.51 21.65
C SER A 58 5.23 -23.98 20.77
N PRO A 59 4.10 -23.23 20.75
CA PRO A 59 3.02 -23.45 19.79
C PRO A 59 3.41 -23.24 18.32
N TYR A 60 4.54 -22.62 18.05
CA TYR A 60 5.01 -22.28 16.70
C TYR A 60 5.85 -23.39 16.03
N ARG A 61 6.11 -24.49 16.73
CA ARG A 61 6.93 -25.61 16.29
C ARG A 61 6.66 -26.06 14.85
N ASP A 62 5.40 -26.22 14.49
CA ASP A 62 4.98 -26.80 13.21
C ASP A 62 4.85 -25.75 12.09
N VAL A 63 5.04 -24.46 12.38
CA VAL A 63 4.91 -23.34 11.42
C VAL A 63 6.18 -22.51 11.31
N ALA A 64 6.96 -22.37 12.37
CA ALA A 64 8.22 -21.62 12.36
C ALA A 64 9.25 -22.26 11.43
N ARG A 65 10.06 -21.41 10.79
CA ARG A 65 11.08 -21.81 9.82
C ARG A 65 12.46 -21.27 10.19
N CYS A 66 13.46 -21.89 9.57
CA CYS A 66 14.86 -21.47 9.68
C CYS A 66 15.25 -20.63 8.47
N PHE A 67 15.78 -19.42 8.69
CA PHE A 67 16.23 -18.49 7.66
C PHE A 67 17.58 -17.85 8.01
N ASP A 68 18.42 -17.60 7.01
CA ASP A 68 19.35 -16.47 7.04
C ASP A 68 18.69 -15.25 6.35
N CYS A 69 19.39 -14.11 6.31
CA CYS A 69 18.82 -12.87 5.77
C CYS A 69 18.39 -13.00 4.30
N SER A 70 19.25 -13.53 3.45
CA SER A 70 18.97 -13.71 2.03
C SER A 70 18.06 -14.89 1.74
N GLY A 71 18.06 -15.91 2.60
CA GLY A 71 17.11 -17.03 2.56
C GLY A 71 15.68 -16.58 2.84
N TYR A 72 15.49 -15.70 3.82
CA TYR A 72 14.20 -15.12 4.13
C TYR A 72 13.63 -14.32 2.95
N VAL A 73 14.41 -13.39 2.38
CA VAL A 73 13.98 -12.60 1.22
C VAL A 73 13.70 -13.49 0.01
N SER A 74 14.59 -14.46 -0.27
CA SER A 74 14.39 -15.43 -1.37
C SER A 74 13.12 -16.26 -1.19
N TRP A 75 12.80 -16.65 0.06
CA TRP A 75 11.56 -17.33 0.40
C TRP A 75 10.33 -16.47 0.10
N CYS A 76 10.31 -15.22 0.56
CA CYS A 76 9.19 -14.31 0.31
C CYS A 76 8.98 -14.06 -1.20
N LEU A 77 10.08 -13.87 -1.96
CA LEU A 77 10.04 -13.75 -3.41
C LEU A 77 9.50 -15.01 -4.11
N LYS A 78 9.78 -16.19 -3.57
CA LYS A 78 9.24 -17.46 -4.06
C LYS A 78 7.74 -17.57 -3.81
N GLN A 79 7.26 -17.18 -2.63
CA GLN A 79 5.83 -17.25 -2.29
C GLN A 79 4.98 -16.38 -3.22
N CYS A 80 5.49 -15.23 -3.65
CA CYS A 80 4.78 -14.36 -4.60
C CYS A 80 5.06 -14.67 -6.09
N GLY A 81 5.87 -15.69 -6.39
CA GLY A 81 6.20 -16.09 -7.76
C GLY A 81 7.20 -15.18 -8.48
N ALA A 82 7.82 -14.21 -7.79
CA ALA A 82 8.81 -13.30 -8.38
C ALA A 82 10.17 -13.97 -8.61
N TYR A 83 10.54 -14.96 -7.80
CA TYR A 83 11.80 -15.68 -7.92
C TYR A 83 11.71 -17.09 -7.33
N ASN A 84 12.06 -18.10 -8.12
CA ASN A 84 12.00 -19.50 -7.67
C ASN A 84 13.39 -20.08 -7.32
N GLY A 85 14.35 -19.23 -6.99
CA GLY A 85 15.69 -19.62 -6.64
C GLY A 85 16.08 -19.27 -5.20
N ARG A 86 17.34 -19.56 -4.87
CA ARG A 86 18.02 -19.15 -3.65
C ARG A 86 19.35 -18.51 -4.05
N THR A 87 19.64 -17.33 -3.51
CA THR A 87 20.92 -16.63 -3.71
C THR A 87 21.31 -15.88 -2.43
N ASP A 88 22.53 -15.40 -2.35
CA ASP A 88 23.04 -14.53 -1.29
C ASP A 88 22.62 -13.07 -1.49
N CYS A 89 23.13 -12.17 -0.66
CA CYS A 89 22.79 -10.76 -0.72
C CYS A 89 23.25 -10.12 -2.03
N ASP A 90 24.49 -10.40 -2.47
CA ASP A 90 25.05 -9.89 -3.73
C ASP A 90 24.20 -10.33 -4.93
N GLY A 91 23.81 -11.59 -4.93
CA GLY A 91 22.97 -12.14 -5.98
C GLY A 91 21.53 -11.56 -5.97
N LEU A 92 20.98 -11.17 -4.84
CA LEU A 92 19.72 -10.43 -4.75
C LEU A 92 19.90 -9.00 -5.29
N PHE A 93 20.99 -8.32 -4.91
CA PHE A 93 21.29 -6.97 -5.39
C PHE A 93 21.51 -6.95 -6.91
N ALA A 94 22.27 -7.89 -7.46
CA ALA A 94 22.52 -8.01 -8.92
C ALA A 94 21.20 -8.21 -9.74
N ARG A 95 20.17 -8.81 -9.13
CA ARG A 95 18.84 -8.99 -9.72
C ARG A 95 17.90 -7.84 -9.47
N SER A 96 18.35 -6.79 -8.81
CA SER A 96 17.59 -5.59 -8.48
C SER A 96 18.04 -4.39 -9.31
N THR A 97 17.26 -3.33 -9.23
CA THR A 97 17.63 -1.99 -9.74
C THR A 97 17.75 -1.08 -8.53
N GLU A 98 18.91 -0.47 -8.36
CA GLU A 98 19.17 0.47 -7.26
C GLU A 98 18.20 1.66 -7.33
N ILE A 99 17.70 2.07 -6.17
CA ILE A 99 16.81 3.23 -5.98
C ILE A 99 17.36 4.07 -4.81
N TYR A 100 16.96 5.34 -4.75
CA TYR A 100 17.52 6.29 -3.77
C TYR A 100 16.49 6.74 -2.72
N THR A 101 15.25 6.34 -2.87
CA THR A 101 14.17 6.59 -1.90
C THR A 101 13.48 5.27 -1.58
N PRO A 102 13.15 5.00 -0.31
CA PRO A 102 12.46 3.77 0.04
C PRO A 102 11.06 3.73 -0.58
N GLU A 103 10.74 2.62 -1.22
CA GLU A 103 9.44 2.30 -1.79
C GLU A 103 8.94 1.00 -1.19
N ASP A 104 7.63 0.90 -0.94
CA ASP A 104 7.00 -0.29 -0.37
C ASP A 104 7.30 -1.54 -1.20
N GLY A 105 7.95 -2.52 -0.57
CA GLY A 105 8.44 -3.76 -1.20
C GLY A 105 9.86 -3.69 -1.72
N CYS A 106 10.57 -2.57 -1.60
CA CYS A 106 11.99 -2.54 -1.97
C CYS A 106 12.84 -3.34 -0.98
N LEU A 107 13.97 -3.82 -1.46
CA LEU A 107 14.98 -4.51 -0.67
C LEU A 107 15.94 -3.50 -0.05
N LEU A 108 16.32 -3.77 1.18
CA LEU A 108 17.23 -2.97 1.99
C LEU A 108 18.54 -3.75 2.11
N PHE A 109 19.68 -3.11 1.88
CA PHE A 109 20.98 -3.78 1.93
C PHE A 109 21.95 -3.08 2.88
N ARG A 110 22.66 -3.89 3.66
CA ARG A 110 23.89 -3.46 4.32
C ARG A 110 25.08 -3.90 3.50
N VAL A 111 26.11 -3.07 3.48
CA VAL A 111 27.36 -3.37 2.79
C VAL A 111 28.49 -3.54 3.78
N ASN A 112 29.53 -4.25 3.37
CA ASN A 112 30.77 -4.33 4.10
C ASN A 112 31.45 -2.95 4.11
N PRO A 113 31.78 -2.38 5.27
CA PRO A 113 32.46 -1.07 5.31
C PRO A 113 33.79 -1.01 4.57
N ALA A 114 34.45 -2.17 4.37
CA ALA A 114 35.74 -2.29 3.65
C ALA A 114 35.53 -2.49 2.14
N ASP A 115 34.37 -2.95 1.70
CA ASP A 115 34.01 -3.17 0.29
C ASP A 115 32.53 -2.84 0.04
N PRO A 116 32.24 -1.70 -0.59
CA PRO A 116 30.85 -1.30 -0.87
C PRO A 116 30.13 -2.15 -1.92
N ASN A 117 30.81 -3.14 -2.54
CA ASN A 117 30.20 -4.10 -3.46
C ASN A 117 29.92 -5.47 -2.81
N ASP A 118 30.21 -5.62 -1.53
CA ASP A 118 29.91 -6.83 -0.73
C ASP A 118 28.70 -6.56 0.14
N GLU A 119 27.53 -7.03 -0.29
CA GLU A 119 26.26 -6.93 0.43
C GLU A 119 26.18 -8.00 1.52
N THR A 120 26.28 -7.57 2.78
CA THR A 120 26.41 -8.46 3.94
C THR A 120 25.09 -8.81 4.61
N HIS A 121 24.02 -8.05 4.36
CA HIS A 121 22.72 -8.28 4.96
C HIS A 121 21.61 -7.69 4.07
N VAL A 122 20.42 -8.29 4.13
CA VAL A 122 19.25 -7.85 3.35
C VAL A 122 17.97 -7.91 4.17
N GLY A 123 17.07 -6.96 3.91
CA GLY A 123 15.73 -6.89 4.45
C GLY A 123 14.74 -6.37 3.41
N ILE A 124 13.50 -6.16 3.84
CA ILE A 124 12.37 -5.67 3.04
C ILE A 124 11.84 -4.41 3.70
N TYR A 125 11.59 -3.37 2.94
CA TYR A 125 10.91 -2.16 3.40
C TYR A 125 9.41 -2.22 3.07
N TYR A 126 8.56 -1.88 4.04
CA TYR A 126 7.13 -1.70 3.81
C TYR A 126 6.52 -0.81 4.89
N GLU A 127 5.74 0.20 4.50
CA GLU A 127 5.00 1.11 5.41
C GLU A 127 5.85 1.66 6.57
N LYS A 128 7.04 2.18 6.28
CA LYS A 128 8.00 2.69 7.29
C LYS A 128 8.47 1.64 8.30
N LYS A 129 8.39 0.36 7.94
CA LYS A 129 8.90 -0.77 8.70
C LYS A 129 9.98 -1.49 7.89
N GLN A 130 10.80 -2.26 8.59
CA GLN A 130 11.78 -3.17 8.01
C GLN A 130 11.53 -4.58 8.49
N TYR A 131 11.57 -5.53 7.55
CA TYR A 131 11.40 -6.96 7.79
C TYR A 131 12.69 -7.65 7.44
N HIS A 132 13.28 -8.40 8.37
CA HIS A 132 14.51 -9.12 8.08
C HIS A 132 14.76 -10.28 9.06
N ALA A 133 15.46 -11.33 8.60
CA ALA A 133 16.04 -12.30 9.50
C ALA A 133 17.29 -11.65 10.14
N LYS A 134 17.09 -11.02 11.32
CA LYS A 134 18.01 -10.05 11.93
C LYS A 134 19.28 -10.70 12.51
N GLY A 135 19.14 -11.90 13.00
CA GLY A 135 20.23 -12.63 13.63
C GLY A 135 19.72 -13.66 14.66
N ARG A 136 20.62 -14.45 15.20
CA ARG A 136 20.30 -15.62 16.03
C ARG A 136 19.45 -15.27 17.27
N ALA A 137 19.79 -14.18 17.94
CA ALA A 137 19.06 -13.74 19.14
C ALA A 137 17.70 -13.07 18.85
N TYR A 138 17.35 -12.87 17.60
CA TYR A 138 16.16 -12.09 17.22
C TYR A 138 15.21 -12.83 16.28
N GLY A 139 15.72 -13.79 15.49
CA GLY A 139 14.95 -14.47 14.46
C GLY A 139 14.54 -13.53 13.31
N VAL A 140 13.34 -13.76 12.78
CA VAL A 140 12.68 -12.90 11.78
C VAL A 140 11.87 -11.84 12.51
N VAL A 141 12.14 -10.59 12.19
CA VAL A 141 11.49 -9.45 12.87
C VAL A 141 10.89 -8.45 11.90
N CYS A 142 9.86 -7.74 12.39
CA CYS A 142 9.33 -6.52 11.82
C CYS A 142 9.53 -5.39 12.84
N GLU A 143 10.26 -4.36 12.45
CA GLU A 143 10.56 -3.23 13.34
C GLU A 143 10.49 -1.90 12.58
N PRO A 144 10.43 -0.74 13.24
CA PRO A 144 10.46 0.56 12.57
C PRO A 144 11.69 0.71 11.67
N TYR A 145 11.49 1.25 10.46
CA TYR A 145 12.57 1.47 9.52
C TYR A 145 13.65 2.39 10.10
N ASN A 146 14.89 1.95 10.05
CA ASN A 146 16.05 2.72 10.49
C ASN A 146 16.97 2.99 9.30
N GLU A 147 16.84 4.17 8.70
CA GLU A 147 17.61 4.59 7.53
C GLU A 147 19.13 4.47 7.75
N ARG A 148 19.60 4.73 8.97
CA ARG A 148 21.05 4.69 9.28
C ARG A 148 21.61 3.25 9.30
N TYR A 149 20.77 2.26 9.37
CA TYR A 149 21.18 0.85 9.40
C TYR A 149 21.46 0.31 8.00
N TRP A 150 20.85 0.88 6.96
CA TRP A 150 20.91 0.41 5.59
C TRP A 150 21.67 1.39 4.70
N GLN A 151 22.53 0.87 3.79
CA GLN A 151 23.37 1.68 2.92
C GLN A 151 22.89 1.72 1.47
N LYS A 152 22.16 0.68 1.01
CA LYS A 152 21.60 0.64 -0.35
C LYS A 152 20.14 0.22 -0.31
N LEU A 153 19.41 0.72 -1.28
CA LEU A 153 18.01 0.36 -1.54
C LEU A 153 17.92 -0.14 -2.97
N ALA A 154 17.16 -1.21 -3.21
CA ALA A 154 16.98 -1.69 -4.58
C ALA A 154 15.62 -2.34 -4.79
N TRP A 155 15.08 -2.18 -5.99
CA TRP A 155 13.85 -2.83 -6.43
C TRP A 155 14.16 -4.14 -7.13
N PHE A 156 13.66 -5.26 -6.64
CA PHE A 156 13.85 -6.56 -7.29
C PHE A 156 13.11 -6.58 -8.64
N LYS A 157 13.84 -6.78 -9.75
CA LYS A 157 13.34 -6.56 -11.12
C LYS A 157 12.10 -7.38 -11.47
N ALA A 158 11.97 -8.58 -10.94
CA ALA A 158 10.84 -9.45 -11.22
C ALA A 158 9.64 -9.23 -10.28
N LEU A 159 9.80 -8.47 -9.22
CA LEU A 159 8.69 -8.13 -8.31
C LEU A 159 7.82 -7.04 -8.94
N LYS A 160 6.63 -7.42 -9.42
CA LYS A 160 5.68 -6.45 -9.99
C LYS A 160 4.94 -5.73 -8.88
N LYS A 161 4.88 -4.42 -8.97
CA LYS A 161 3.98 -3.61 -8.14
C LYS A 161 2.55 -4.05 -8.45
N ASP A 162 1.74 -4.21 -7.41
CA ASP A 162 0.31 -4.37 -7.63
C ASP A 162 -0.20 -3.08 -8.30
N PRO A 163 -1.15 -3.17 -9.24
CA PRO A 163 -1.72 -1.97 -9.82
C PRO A 163 -2.23 -1.11 -8.67
N LYS A 164 -1.71 0.12 -8.59
CA LYS A 164 -2.23 1.10 -7.64
C LYS A 164 -3.75 1.12 -7.83
N PRO A 165 -4.58 0.97 -6.77
CA PRO A 165 -6.01 1.15 -6.92
C PRO A 165 -6.20 2.46 -7.68
N GLU A 166 -6.81 2.39 -8.85
CA GLU A 166 -7.17 3.63 -9.54
C GLU A 166 -7.97 4.45 -8.52
N PRO A 167 -7.64 5.75 -8.35
CA PRO A 167 -8.47 6.59 -7.51
C PRO A 167 -9.91 6.36 -7.99
N PRO A 168 -10.88 6.19 -7.08
CA PRO A 168 -12.26 5.94 -7.46
C PRO A 168 -12.58 6.96 -8.55
N THR A 169 -12.97 6.46 -9.71
CA THR A 169 -13.39 7.32 -10.83
C THR A 169 -14.34 8.33 -10.23
N PRO A 170 -14.07 9.65 -10.34
CA PRO A 170 -15.02 10.63 -9.83
C PRO A 170 -16.40 10.21 -10.33
N PRO A 171 -17.43 10.20 -9.48
CA PRO A 171 -18.77 9.84 -9.92
C PRO A 171 -19.03 10.65 -11.18
N GLU A 172 -19.47 9.98 -12.25
CA GLU A 172 -19.86 10.70 -13.48
C GLU A 172 -20.75 11.85 -13.06
N PRO A 173 -20.50 13.07 -13.57
CA PRO A 173 -21.33 14.21 -13.22
C PRO A 173 -22.80 13.83 -13.50
N PRO A 174 -23.71 14.07 -12.58
CA PRO A 174 -25.11 13.67 -12.74
C PRO A 174 -25.62 14.22 -14.06
N VAL A 175 -26.17 13.35 -14.91
CA VAL A 175 -26.77 13.75 -16.17
C VAL A 175 -28.16 14.30 -15.86
N TYR A 176 -28.32 15.60 -15.97
CA TYR A 176 -29.61 16.25 -15.80
C TYR A 176 -30.37 16.19 -17.12
N SER A 177 -31.57 15.62 -17.10
CA SER A 177 -32.45 15.49 -18.27
C SER A 177 -33.31 16.72 -18.54
N GLU A 178 -33.28 17.72 -17.67
CA GLU A 178 -34.13 18.92 -17.76
C GLU A 178 -33.31 20.18 -17.48
N LYS A 179 -33.71 21.26 -18.14
CA LYS A 179 -33.11 22.60 -17.96
C LYS A 179 -34.18 23.64 -17.63
N VAL A 180 -33.73 24.70 -16.98
CA VAL A 180 -34.55 25.89 -16.73
C VAL A 180 -34.06 27.03 -17.62
N LEU A 181 -34.86 27.45 -18.58
CA LEU A 181 -34.63 28.60 -19.43
C LEU A 181 -35.16 29.88 -18.79
N VAL A 182 -34.36 30.92 -18.73
CA VAL A 182 -34.77 32.25 -18.26
C VAL A 182 -35.44 33.04 -19.40
N LYS A 183 -36.71 33.31 -19.29
CA LYS A 183 -37.53 34.05 -20.27
C LYS A 183 -37.67 35.54 -19.93
N GLY A 184 -37.72 35.86 -18.65
CA GLY A 184 -37.81 37.24 -18.17
C GLY A 184 -36.52 38.03 -18.43
N LYS A 185 -36.60 39.36 -18.61
CA LYS A 185 -35.43 40.22 -18.83
C LYS A 185 -34.32 39.95 -17.80
N SER A 186 -34.74 39.75 -16.54
CA SER A 186 -33.85 39.35 -15.44
C SER A 186 -34.66 38.72 -14.30
N VAL A 187 -34.04 37.77 -13.57
CA VAL A 187 -34.62 37.12 -12.41
C VAL A 187 -33.58 36.85 -11.34
N TRP A 188 -33.93 37.01 -10.08
CA TRP A 188 -33.00 36.72 -8.99
C TRP A 188 -32.95 35.23 -8.71
N VAL A 189 -31.75 34.68 -8.67
CA VAL A 189 -31.42 33.39 -8.08
C VAL A 189 -31.14 33.61 -6.59
N ARG A 190 -31.65 32.72 -5.74
CA ARG A 190 -31.64 32.85 -4.29
C ARG A 190 -31.11 31.58 -3.60
N ASP A 191 -30.69 31.71 -2.35
CA ASP A 191 -30.21 30.59 -1.51
C ASP A 191 -31.33 29.74 -0.91
N SER A 192 -32.57 30.06 -1.20
CA SER A 192 -33.72 29.27 -0.75
C SER A 192 -34.88 29.42 -1.73
N ASP A 193 -35.81 28.49 -1.67
CA ASP A 193 -37.03 28.39 -2.50
C ASP A 193 -38.12 29.42 -2.16
N SER A 194 -37.69 30.64 -1.85
CA SER A 194 -38.55 31.73 -1.39
C SER A 194 -38.11 33.10 -1.90
N THR A 195 -39.10 34.00 -2.09
CA THR A 195 -38.84 35.42 -2.38
C THR A 195 -38.12 36.16 -1.23
N LYS A 196 -38.08 35.56 -0.04
CA LYS A 196 -37.37 36.09 1.15
C LYS A 196 -35.92 35.62 1.23
N GLY A 197 -35.52 34.58 0.45
CA GLY A 197 -34.18 34.08 0.40
C GLY A 197 -33.18 35.14 -0.01
N LYS A 198 -31.94 35.00 0.44
CA LYS A 198 -30.82 35.89 0.09
C LYS A 198 -30.60 35.84 -1.44
N LYS A 199 -30.41 36.99 -2.04
CA LYS A 199 -30.09 37.10 -3.46
C LYS A 199 -28.64 36.66 -3.70
N LEU A 200 -28.44 35.64 -4.52
CA LEU A 200 -27.12 35.13 -4.89
C LEU A 200 -26.59 35.89 -6.12
N PHE A 201 -27.35 35.85 -7.21
CA PHE A 201 -27.00 36.56 -8.45
C PHE A 201 -28.26 36.81 -9.28
N VAL A 202 -28.11 37.56 -10.37
CA VAL A 202 -29.19 37.83 -11.33
C VAL A 202 -28.96 36.96 -12.57
N ALA A 203 -29.96 36.14 -12.92
CA ALA A 203 -29.99 35.43 -14.19
C ALA A 203 -30.71 36.29 -15.24
N HIS A 204 -30.22 36.26 -16.47
CA HIS A 204 -30.71 37.09 -17.58
C HIS A 204 -31.37 36.24 -18.66
N LYS A 205 -32.24 36.87 -19.44
CA LYS A 205 -32.96 36.23 -20.53
C LYS A 205 -32.01 35.43 -21.46
N GLY A 206 -32.45 34.20 -21.75
CA GLY A 206 -31.71 33.27 -22.60
C GLY A 206 -30.65 32.39 -21.86
N GLN A 207 -30.39 32.67 -20.58
CA GLN A 207 -29.55 31.75 -19.79
C GLN A 207 -30.33 30.47 -19.47
N THR A 208 -29.63 29.34 -19.46
CA THR A 208 -30.14 28.03 -19.08
C THR A 208 -29.32 27.46 -17.93
N PHE A 209 -29.99 26.74 -17.06
CA PHE A 209 -29.39 26.04 -15.91
C PHE A 209 -29.91 24.62 -15.87
N ASP A 210 -29.08 23.66 -15.53
CA ASP A 210 -29.51 22.29 -15.30
C ASP A 210 -30.43 22.26 -14.08
N LEU A 211 -31.56 21.56 -14.19
CA LEU A 211 -32.53 21.40 -13.12
C LEU A 211 -32.11 20.21 -12.24
N ILE A 212 -31.84 20.48 -10.97
CA ILE A 212 -31.54 19.43 -9.99
C ILE A 212 -32.80 18.77 -9.53
N ASP A 213 -33.75 19.56 -9.02
CA ASP A 213 -35.07 19.13 -8.57
C ASP A 213 -36.07 20.30 -8.52
N ILE A 214 -37.30 20.00 -8.13
CA ILE A 214 -38.33 20.98 -7.87
C ILE A 214 -38.62 20.96 -6.38
N ALA A 215 -38.31 22.05 -5.69
CA ALA A 215 -38.59 22.20 -4.27
C ALA A 215 -40.10 22.08 -3.95
N PRO A 216 -40.50 21.72 -2.72
CA PRO A 216 -41.93 21.62 -2.32
C PRO A 216 -42.73 22.90 -2.54
N SER A 217 -42.09 24.06 -2.52
CA SER A 217 -42.68 25.36 -2.84
C SER A 217 -42.93 25.54 -4.35
N GLY A 218 -42.46 24.61 -5.19
CA GLY A 218 -42.51 24.66 -6.63
C GLY A 218 -41.36 25.43 -7.29
N TRP A 219 -40.44 26.02 -6.52
CA TRP A 219 -39.28 26.67 -7.10
C TRP A 219 -38.32 25.62 -7.72
N TYR A 220 -37.60 26.04 -8.75
CA TYR A 220 -36.59 25.22 -9.39
C TYR A 220 -35.26 25.32 -8.64
N HIS A 221 -34.73 24.20 -8.15
CA HIS A 221 -33.37 24.05 -7.65
C HIS A 221 -32.46 23.80 -8.85
N ILE A 222 -31.51 24.68 -9.07
CA ILE A 222 -30.70 24.70 -10.29
C ILE A 222 -29.20 24.52 -9.99
N LEU A 223 -28.51 23.83 -10.88
CA LEU A 223 -27.07 23.64 -10.77
C LEU A 223 -26.33 24.94 -11.07
N THR A 224 -25.52 25.36 -10.10
CA THR A 224 -24.65 26.55 -10.20
C THR A 224 -23.40 26.35 -9.36
N ALA A 225 -22.55 27.39 -9.28
CA ALA A 225 -21.43 27.40 -8.32
C ALA A 225 -21.88 27.48 -6.84
N TYR A 226 -23.14 27.72 -6.58
CA TYR A 226 -23.73 27.74 -5.24
C TYR A 226 -24.48 26.43 -4.99
N PRO A 227 -24.26 25.72 -3.88
CA PRO A 227 -24.90 24.44 -3.61
C PRO A 227 -26.43 24.53 -3.52
N ASP A 228 -26.93 25.62 -2.94
CA ASP A 228 -28.37 25.89 -2.77
C ASP A 228 -28.75 27.11 -3.62
N ALA A 229 -29.14 26.87 -4.87
CA ALA A 229 -29.51 27.92 -5.81
C ALA A 229 -30.90 27.67 -6.37
N TYR A 230 -31.83 28.59 -6.07
CA TYR A 230 -33.24 28.47 -6.45
C TYR A 230 -33.67 29.62 -7.33
N ILE A 231 -34.48 29.29 -8.36
CA ILE A 231 -35.08 30.26 -9.27
C ILE A 231 -36.58 30.02 -9.31
N THR A 232 -37.37 31.09 -9.46
CA THR A 232 -38.85 30.99 -9.49
C THR A 232 -39.30 30.15 -10.69
N ASN A 233 -40.38 29.38 -10.52
CA ASN A 233 -41.08 28.63 -11.57
C ASN A 233 -42.18 29.44 -12.31
N LYS A 234 -42.33 30.72 -12.02
CA LYS A 234 -43.41 31.53 -12.64
C LYS A 234 -43.19 31.64 -14.16
N PRO A 235 -44.16 31.23 -15.01
CA PRO A 235 -43.99 31.14 -16.49
C PRO A 235 -43.58 32.41 -17.18
N ARG A 236 -43.81 33.58 -16.59
CA ARG A 236 -43.34 34.86 -17.12
C ARG A 236 -41.82 35.08 -16.97
N TYR A 237 -41.15 34.29 -16.11
CA TYR A 237 -39.72 34.44 -15.81
C TYR A 237 -38.90 33.25 -16.27
N THR A 238 -39.43 32.03 -16.16
CA THR A 238 -38.73 30.80 -16.44
C THR A 238 -39.59 29.79 -17.16
N GLU A 239 -38.96 28.88 -17.87
CA GLU A 239 -39.59 27.72 -18.52
C GLU A 239 -38.70 26.48 -18.29
N ARG A 240 -39.33 25.31 -18.08
CA ARG A 240 -38.65 24.04 -17.98
C ARG A 240 -38.63 23.39 -19.37
N GLU A 241 -37.45 22.93 -19.77
CA GLU A 241 -37.21 22.25 -21.04
C GLU A 241 -36.61 20.87 -20.76
N THR A 242 -37.09 19.83 -21.45
CA THR A 242 -36.50 18.49 -21.47
C THR A 242 -35.45 18.44 -22.58
N ILE A 243 -34.29 17.84 -22.30
CA ILE A 243 -33.16 17.74 -23.24
C ILE A 243 -33.33 16.46 -24.08
#